data_ed98a5e43b48ea515d8702e602c968d8
#
_entry.id   ed98a5e43b48ea515d8702e602c968d8
#
_cell.length_a   1.000
_cell.length_b   1.000
_cell.length_c   1.000
_cell.angle_alpha   90.00
_cell.angle_beta   90.00
_cell.angle_gamma   90.00
#
_symmetry.space_group_name_H-M   'P 1'
#
loop_
_entity.id
_entity.type
_entity.pdbx_description
1 polymer ?
#
loop_
_entity_poly.entity_id
_entity_poly.type
_entity_poly.pdbx_seq_one_letter_code
_entity_poly.pdbx_strand_id
1 'polypeptide(L)'
;AAMLWFSDEKARALLAGNAAHSILPLDRPLATNAIGVLLMLAGHAYGWPVAKGGSQSIVQALLSYFESLGGKWETGRKVSSLAELPQAGAYLFATSPSAMNRIAEDRLPDRYRARLAKFRHGPGIFKIDYALDGPVPWIAEACRGAGTVHVGGTLEEIEISEREAWEGKHCEIPFLLTAQQSLCDPSRAPEGKHTFWAYCHVPSGSTVDMTEAIEKQIERIAPGF
;
A
#
# COMPACT_ATOMS: atom_id res chain seq x y z
N ALA A 1 14.29 16.11 7.68
CA ALA A 1 13.31 17.19 7.47
C ALA A 1 12.38 17.34 8.68
N ALA A 2 11.67 16.28 9.11
CA ALA A 2 10.72 16.38 10.24
C ALA A 2 11.32 17.02 11.49
N MET A 3 12.52 16.61 11.90
CA MET A 3 13.23 17.16 13.05
C MET A 3 13.67 18.63 12.88
N LEU A 4 13.85 19.09 11.64
CA LEU A 4 14.24 20.48 11.36
C LEU A 4 13.03 21.43 11.26
N TRP A 5 11.88 20.91 10.82
CA TRP A 5 10.70 21.73 10.54
C TRP A 5 9.72 21.78 11.69
N PHE A 6 9.69 20.77 12.54
CA PHE A 6 8.73 20.67 13.64
C PHE A 6 9.43 20.45 14.97
N SER A 7 8.99 21.19 15.98
CA SER A 7 9.39 20.98 17.38
C SER A 7 8.47 19.99 18.09
N ASP A 8 7.22 19.90 17.64
CA ASP A 8 6.20 19.02 18.23
C ASP A 8 6.33 17.59 17.73
N GLU A 9 6.30 16.62 18.65
CA GLU A 9 6.43 15.18 18.37
C GLU A 9 5.29 14.66 17.51
N LYS A 10 4.06 15.12 17.73
CA LYS A 10 2.89 14.69 16.95
C LYS A 10 2.98 15.15 15.51
N ALA A 11 3.46 16.38 15.27
CA ALA A 11 3.69 16.89 13.93
C ALA A 11 4.79 16.10 13.20
N ARG A 12 5.85 15.71 13.93
CA ARG A 12 6.91 14.83 13.41
C ARG A 12 6.37 13.45 13.02
N ALA A 13 5.58 12.84 13.90
CA ALA A 13 4.96 11.53 13.67
C ALA A 13 3.97 11.58 12.50
N LEU A 14 3.18 12.67 12.36
CA LEU A 14 2.27 12.86 11.24
C LEU A 14 3.01 12.88 9.88
N LEU A 15 4.11 13.62 9.80
CA LEU A 15 4.94 13.63 8.60
C LEU A 15 5.58 12.27 8.35
N ALA A 16 6.08 11.61 9.40
CA ALA A 16 6.71 10.29 9.32
C ALA A 16 5.73 9.21 8.80
N GLY A 17 4.50 9.17 9.32
CA GLY A 17 3.47 8.24 8.87
C GLY A 17 3.13 8.43 7.38
N ASN A 18 3.07 9.68 6.91
CA ASN A 18 2.89 9.94 5.48
C ASN A 18 4.14 9.58 4.67
N ALA A 19 5.34 9.82 5.19
CA ALA A 19 6.60 9.48 4.51
C ALA A 19 6.84 7.96 4.40
N ALA A 20 6.32 7.16 5.35
CA ALA A 20 6.40 5.71 5.35
C ALA A 20 5.70 5.07 4.13
N HIS A 21 4.76 5.77 3.48
CA HIS A 21 4.20 5.35 2.17
C HIS A 21 5.25 5.25 1.05
N SER A 22 6.44 5.78 1.23
CA SER A 22 7.55 5.58 0.29
C SER A 22 8.10 4.15 0.31
N ILE A 23 7.78 3.37 1.35
CA ILE A 23 8.33 2.02 1.60
C ILE A 23 9.87 2.06 1.60
N LEU A 24 10.45 3.11 2.14
CA LEU A 24 11.88 3.32 2.27
C LEU A 24 12.20 3.70 3.72
N PRO A 25 13.40 3.35 4.23
CA PRO A 25 13.87 3.88 5.51
C PRO A 25 13.77 5.41 5.54
N LEU A 26 13.25 5.96 6.65
CA LEU A 26 12.94 7.39 6.73
C LEU A 26 14.19 8.29 6.76
N ASP A 27 15.36 7.73 7.00
CA ASP A 27 16.67 8.39 6.94
C ASP A 27 17.16 8.65 5.50
N ARG A 28 16.50 8.08 4.49
CA ARG A 28 16.83 8.31 3.07
C ARG A 28 16.48 9.73 2.67
N PRO A 29 17.47 10.57 2.31
CA PRO A 29 17.23 11.96 1.98
C PRO A 29 16.39 12.11 0.69
N LEU A 30 15.56 13.15 0.64
CA LEU A 30 14.73 13.61 -0.47
C LEU A 30 13.52 12.72 -0.79
N ALA A 31 13.67 11.43 -1.07
CA ALA A 31 12.60 10.59 -1.60
C ALA A 31 11.44 10.43 -0.61
N THR A 32 11.73 10.06 0.65
CA THR A 32 10.71 9.83 1.69
C THR A 32 9.96 11.11 2.04
N ASN A 33 10.69 12.23 2.18
CA ASN A 33 10.07 13.51 2.50
C ASN A 33 9.18 14.03 1.36
N ALA A 34 9.58 13.83 0.11
CA ALA A 34 8.79 14.25 -1.05
C ALA A 34 7.43 13.53 -1.08
N ILE A 35 7.41 12.21 -0.82
CA ILE A 35 6.18 11.43 -0.72
C ILE A 35 5.31 11.93 0.45
N GLY A 36 5.89 12.08 1.65
CA GLY A 36 5.16 12.57 2.82
C GLY A 36 4.50 13.92 2.58
N VAL A 37 5.25 14.89 2.05
CA VAL A 37 4.73 16.23 1.74
C VAL A 37 3.67 16.17 0.64
N LEU A 38 3.88 15.41 -0.43
CA LEU A 38 2.92 15.26 -1.52
C LEU A 38 1.59 14.71 -1.02
N LEU A 39 1.62 13.65 -0.20
CA LEU A 39 0.43 13.05 0.37
C LEU A 39 -0.31 14.03 1.30
N MET A 40 0.41 14.73 2.17
CA MET A 40 -0.21 15.75 3.02
C MET A 40 -0.86 16.88 2.19
N LEU A 41 -0.18 17.38 1.17
CA LEU A 41 -0.74 18.41 0.28
C LEU A 41 -1.99 17.90 -0.47
N ALA A 42 -1.96 16.69 -0.99
CA ALA A 42 -3.10 16.08 -1.66
C ALA A 42 -4.29 15.92 -0.70
N GLY A 43 -4.05 15.46 0.54
CA GLY A 43 -5.06 15.33 1.57
C GLY A 43 -5.71 16.66 1.93
N HIS A 44 -4.92 17.74 2.04
CA HIS A 44 -5.45 19.08 2.30
C HIS A 44 -6.20 19.69 1.12
N ALA A 45 -5.75 19.46 -0.11
CA ALA A 45 -6.33 20.05 -1.30
C ALA A 45 -7.60 19.35 -1.77
N TYR A 46 -7.65 18.02 -1.68
CA TYR A 46 -8.70 17.19 -2.30
C TYR A 46 -9.35 16.21 -1.33
N GLY A 47 -8.81 16.03 -0.14
CA GLY A 47 -9.17 14.95 0.77
C GLY A 47 -8.64 13.59 0.30
N TRP A 48 -9.15 12.54 0.93
CA TRP A 48 -8.78 11.14 0.63
C TRP A 48 -10.04 10.35 0.25
N PRO A 49 -10.57 10.56 -0.97
CA PRO A 49 -11.78 9.90 -1.40
C PRO A 49 -11.57 8.40 -1.61
N VAL A 50 -12.62 7.62 -1.33
CA VAL A 50 -12.70 6.21 -1.69
C VAL A 50 -13.72 6.01 -2.82
N ALA A 51 -13.47 5.04 -3.68
CA ALA A 51 -14.41 4.73 -4.75
C ALA A 51 -15.66 4.03 -4.17
N LYS A 52 -16.84 4.57 -4.41
CA LYS A 52 -18.11 3.95 -4.05
C LYS A 52 -18.23 2.59 -4.73
N GLY A 53 -18.56 1.55 -3.98
CA GLY A 53 -18.61 0.17 -4.45
C GLY A 53 -17.24 -0.52 -4.51
N GLY A 54 -16.16 0.19 -4.10
CA GLY A 54 -14.80 -0.34 -4.03
C GLY A 54 -13.94 -0.04 -5.26
N SER A 55 -12.67 -0.44 -5.21
CA SER A 55 -11.66 -0.15 -6.24
C SER A 55 -12.01 -0.74 -7.62
N GLN A 56 -12.80 -1.80 -7.68
CA GLN A 56 -13.29 -2.37 -8.95
C GLN A 56 -14.09 -1.35 -9.77
N SER A 57 -14.79 -0.40 -9.12
CA SER A 57 -15.52 0.66 -9.80
C SER A 57 -14.60 1.56 -10.65
N ILE A 58 -13.36 1.80 -10.19
CA ILE A 58 -12.35 2.55 -10.94
C ILE A 58 -11.94 1.76 -12.19
N VAL A 59 -11.67 0.47 -12.03
CA VAL A 59 -11.31 -0.43 -13.14
C VAL A 59 -12.43 -0.46 -14.17
N GLN A 60 -13.68 -0.60 -13.71
CA GLN A 60 -14.85 -0.65 -14.61
C GLN A 60 -15.03 0.66 -15.40
N ALA A 61 -14.83 1.80 -14.75
CA ALA A 61 -14.90 3.10 -15.44
C ALA A 61 -13.81 3.22 -16.52
N LEU A 62 -12.58 2.79 -16.21
CA LEU A 62 -11.47 2.79 -17.17
C LEU A 62 -11.72 1.82 -18.33
N LEU A 63 -12.24 0.63 -18.05
CA LEU A 63 -12.59 -0.35 -19.09
C LEU A 63 -13.69 0.18 -20.02
N SER A 64 -14.75 0.77 -19.46
CA SER A 64 -15.84 1.37 -20.25
C SER A 64 -15.30 2.47 -21.18
N TYR A 65 -14.41 3.31 -20.67
CA TYR A 65 -13.77 4.35 -21.48
C TYR A 65 -12.85 3.74 -22.56
N PHE A 66 -12.06 2.73 -22.21
CA PHE A 66 -11.18 2.01 -23.14
C PHE A 66 -11.97 1.37 -24.29
N GLU A 67 -13.11 0.72 -23.98
CA GLU A 67 -14.01 0.12 -24.96
C GLU A 67 -14.66 1.17 -25.87
N SER A 68 -15.02 2.35 -25.32
CA SER A 68 -15.57 3.47 -26.12
C SER A 68 -14.59 3.99 -27.16
N LEU A 69 -13.29 3.78 -26.95
CA LEU A 69 -12.22 4.09 -27.90
C LEU A 69 -11.92 2.94 -28.87
N GLY A 70 -12.70 1.85 -28.86
CA GLY A 70 -12.51 0.66 -29.68
C GLY A 70 -11.47 -0.33 -29.12
N GLY A 71 -11.04 -0.15 -27.87
CA GLY A 71 -10.16 -1.06 -27.17
C GLY A 71 -10.84 -2.41 -26.91
N LYS A 72 -10.03 -3.47 -26.86
CA LYS A 72 -10.48 -4.84 -26.53
C LYS A 72 -9.62 -5.39 -25.39
N TRP A 73 -10.25 -6.13 -24.50
CA TRP A 73 -9.56 -6.77 -23.37
C TRP A 73 -10.05 -8.21 -23.19
N GLU A 74 -9.21 -9.02 -22.58
CA GLU A 74 -9.47 -10.42 -22.31
C GLU A 74 -8.94 -10.77 -20.92
N THR A 75 -9.71 -11.50 -20.13
CA THR A 75 -9.32 -12.03 -18.83
C THR A 75 -9.21 -13.55 -18.87
N GLY A 76 -8.63 -14.13 -17.80
CA GLY A 76 -8.49 -15.58 -17.68
C GLY A 76 -7.42 -16.18 -18.60
N ARG A 77 -6.71 -15.37 -19.38
CA ARG A 77 -5.64 -15.80 -20.29
C ARG A 77 -4.27 -15.42 -19.73
N LYS A 78 -3.52 -16.43 -19.33
CA LYS A 78 -2.11 -16.26 -18.95
C LYS A 78 -1.26 -16.19 -20.21
N VAL A 79 -0.52 -15.10 -20.38
CA VAL A 79 0.46 -14.94 -21.46
C VAL A 79 1.83 -15.36 -20.93
N SER A 80 2.45 -16.36 -21.58
CA SER A 80 3.76 -16.90 -21.22
C SER A 80 4.86 -16.52 -22.22
N SER A 81 4.49 -16.17 -23.46
CA SER A 81 5.39 -15.73 -24.53
C SER A 81 4.74 -14.66 -25.39
N LEU A 82 5.55 -13.75 -25.96
CA LEU A 82 5.08 -12.80 -26.97
C LEU A 82 4.54 -13.46 -28.24
N ALA A 83 4.96 -14.68 -28.54
CA ALA A 83 4.47 -15.43 -29.68
C ALA A 83 2.97 -15.78 -29.59
N GLU A 84 2.39 -15.74 -28.39
CA GLU A 84 0.96 -15.97 -28.17
C GLU A 84 0.09 -14.73 -28.47
N LEU A 85 0.72 -13.56 -28.62
CA LEU A 85 0.04 -12.30 -28.85
C LEU A 85 0.01 -11.96 -30.33
N PRO A 86 -1.03 -11.24 -30.81
CA PRO A 86 -1.06 -10.72 -32.15
C PRO A 86 0.09 -9.76 -32.40
N GLN A 87 0.54 -9.67 -33.65
CA GLN A 87 1.55 -8.70 -34.04
C GLN A 87 1.05 -7.27 -33.79
N ALA A 88 1.85 -6.47 -33.12
CA ALA A 88 1.52 -5.09 -32.75
C ALA A 88 2.72 -4.16 -32.94
N GLY A 89 2.46 -2.86 -33.07
CA GLY A 89 3.50 -1.84 -33.17
C GLY A 89 4.28 -1.64 -31.86
N ALA A 90 3.66 -1.97 -30.69
CA ALA A 90 4.29 -1.94 -29.39
C ALA A 90 3.60 -2.93 -28.42
N TYR A 91 4.37 -3.43 -27.45
CA TYR A 91 3.88 -4.25 -26.35
C TYR A 91 4.18 -3.53 -25.03
N LEU A 92 3.12 -3.26 -24.25
CA LEU A 92 3.24 -2.58 -22.96
C LEU A 92 3.07 -3.62 -21.83
N PHE A 93 4.08 -3.71 -20.95
CA PHE A 93 4.08 -4.66 -19.85
C PHE A 93 3.74 -3.97 -18.53
N ALA A 94 2.57 -4.24 -17.98
CA ALA A 94 2.18 -3.89 -16.62
C ALA A 94 2.42 -5.07 -15.67
N THR A 95 3.62 -5.68 -15.73
CA THR A 95 4.02 -6.85 -14.97
C THR A 95 5.34 -6.60 -14.24
N SER A 96 5.76 -7.55 -13.37
CA SER A 96 7.08 -7.46 -12.76
C SER A 96 8.21 -7.59 -13.80
N PRO A 97 9.41 -6.99 -13.56
CA PRO A 97 10.55 -7.14 -14.45
C PRO A 97 10.92 -8.60 -14.73
N SER A 98 10.79 -9.48 -13.76
CA SER A 98 11.03 -10.92 -13.92
C SER A 98 10.00 -11.58 -14.85
N ALA A 99 8.73 -11.19 -14.78
CA ALA A 99 7.69 -11.69 -15.69
C ALA A 99 7.94 -11.19 -17.12
N MET A 100 8.23 -9.89 -17.30
CA MET A 100 8.61 -9.34 -18.61
C MET A 100 9.80 -10.09 -19.20
N ASN A 101 10.85 -10.37 -18.39
CA ASN A 101 12.04 -11.08 -18.85
C ASN A 101 11.74 -12.48 -19.37
N ARG A 102 10.75 -13.17 -18.81
CA ARG A 102 10.30 -14.48 -19.30
C ARG A 102 9.44 -14.37 -20.56
N ILE A 103 8.44 -13.48 -20.54
CA ILE A 103 7.45 -13.37 -21.63
C ILE A 103 8.09 -12.87 -22.93
N ALA A 104 9.05 -11.96 -22.82
CA ALA A 104 9.71 -11.33 -23.97
C ALA A 104 11.12 -11.88 -24.24
N GLU A 105 11.45 -13.05 -23.73
CA GLU A 105 12.80 -13.66 -23.77
C GLU A 105 13.46 -13.57 -25.17
N ASP A 106 12.72 -13.98 -26.20
CA ASP A 106 13.23 -14.04 -27.59
C ASP A 106 13.36 -12.67 -28.27
N ARG A 107 12.86 -11.59 -27.64
CA ARG A 107 12.82 -10.24 -28.22
C ARG A 107 13.71 -9.24 -27.49
N LEU A 108 14.17 -9.57 -26.29
CA LEU A 108 15.01 -8.68 -25.49
C LEU A 108 16.50 -8.99 -25.70
N PRO A 109 17.34 -7.96 -25.90
CA PRO A 109 18.80 -8.15 -25.94
C PRO A 109 19.33 -8.76 -24.63
N ASP A 110 20.31 -9.65 -24.71
CA ASP A 110 20.90 -10.33 -23.55
C ASP A 110 21.35 -9.38 -22.44
N ARG A 111 21.96 -8.26 -22.82
CA ARG A 111 22.39 -7.23 -21.87
C ARG A 111 21.22 -6.66 -21.07
N TYR A 112 20.07 -6.46 -21.71
CA TYR A 112 18.88 -5.95 -21.03
C TYR A 112 18.25 -7.01 -20.15
N ARG A 113 18.15 -8.26 -20.62
CA ARG A 113 17.71 -9.42 -19.85
C ARG A 113 18.53 -9.60 -18.57
N ALA A 114 19.87 -9.50 -18.68
CA ALA A 114 20.76 -9.56 -17.54
C ALA A 114 20.53 -8.44 -16.51
N ARG A 115 20.11 -7.25 -16.97
CA ARG A 115 19.71 -6.15 -16.07
C ARG A 115 18.39 -6.42 -15.37
N LEU A 116 17.38 -6.91 -16.09
CA LEU A 116 16.08 -7.30 -15.50
C LEU A 116 16.24 -8.42 -14.47
N ALA A 117 17.11 -9.38 -14.73
CA ALA A 117 17.40 -10.49 -13.79
C ALA A 117 18.04 -10.01 -12.47
N LYS A 118 18.69 -8.84 -12.46
CA LYS A 118 19.28 -8.23 -11.25
C LYS A 118 18.30 -7.36 -10.47
N PHE A 119 17.06 -7.23 -10.94
CA PHE A 119 16.04 -6.44 -10.24
C PHE A 119 15.74 -7.07 -8.88
N ARG A 120 15.78 -6.24 -7.84
CA ARG A 120 15.43 -6.64 -6.47
C ARG A 120 14.13 -5.96 -6.06
N HIS A 121 13.23 -6.75 -5.52
CA HIS A 121 12.02 -6.22 -4.91
C HIS A 121 12.36 -5.55 -3.56
N GLY A 122 11.58 -4.54 -3.20
CA GLY A 122 11.63 -3.93 -1.87
C GLY A 122 10.99 -4.82 -0.80
N PRO A 123 10.74 -4.29 0.39
CA PRO A 123 9.99 -4.97 1.44
C PRO A 123 8.64 -5.50 0.93
N GLY A 124 8.17 -6.55 1.57
CA GLY A 124 6.83 -7.09 1.38
C GLY A 124 5.82 -6.40 2.28
N ILE A 125 4.58 -6.82 2.13
CA ILE A 125 3.46 -6.40 2.97
C ILE A 125 2.81 -7.65 3.57
N PHE A 126 2.61 -7.65 4.88
CA PHE A 126 1.72 -8.59 5.55
C PHE A 126 0.41 -7.87 5.85
N LYS A 127 -0.70 -8.34 5.29
CA LYS A 127 -2.02 -7.72 5.39
C LYS A 127 -3.03 -8.68 5.98
N ILE A 128 -3.90 -8.14 6.83
CA ILE A 128 -5.05 -8.84 7.38
C ILE A 128 -6.32 -8.08 7.00
N ASP A 129 -7.35 -8.82 6.63
CA ASP A 129 -8.69 -8.31 6.42
C ASP A 129 -9.61 -8.86 7.50
N TYR A 130 -10.35 -7.99 8.17
CA TYR A 130 -11.25 -8.30 9.27
C TYR A 130 -12.71 -8.05 8.88
N ALA A 131 -13.58 -8.96 9.30
CA ALA A 131 -15.03 -8.75 9.39
C ALA A 131 -15.38 -8.44 10.83
N LEU A 132 -15.95 -7.25 11.09
CA LEU A 132 -16.20 -6.73 12.43
C LEU A 132 -17.69 -6.63 12.72
N ASP A 133 -18.06 -6.87 13.97
CA ASP A 133 -19.41 -6.72 14.49
C ASP A 133 -19.79 -5.26 14.81
N GLY A 134 -18.82 -4.36 14.79
CA GLY A 134 -18.97 -2.92 15.01
C GLY A 134 -17.78 -2.13 14.47
N PRO A 135 -17.79 -0.80 14.59
CA PRO A 135 -16.65 0.02 14.19
C PRO A 135 -15.48 -0.19 15.16
N VAL A 136 -14.26 0.04 14.65
CA VAL A 136 -13.04 -0.01 15.47
C VAL A 136 -13.15 0.98 16.64
N PRO A 137 -12.93 0.55 17.90
CA PRO A 137 -13.14 1.37 19.09
C PRO A 137 -11.98 2.34 19.38
N TRP A 138 -11.64 3.19 18.40
CA TRP A 138 -10.56 4.16 18.53
C TRP A 138 -10.73 5.06 19.78
N ILE A 139 -9.67 5.19 20.60
CA ILE A 139 -9.62 6.14 21.71
C ILE A 139 -9.78 7.57 21.18
N ALA A 140 -9.02 7.93 20.15
CA ALA A 140 -9.09 9.25 19.55
C ALA A 140 -10.37 9.43 18.74
N GLU A 141 -11.20 10.40 19.12
CA GLU A 141 -12.49 10.68 18.49
C GLU A 141 -12.34 10.95 16.98
N ALA A 142 -11.30 11.70 16.59
CA ALA A 142 -11.02 12.00 15.19
C ALA A 142 -10.81 10.75 14.32
N CYS A 143 -10.31 9.64 14.90
CA CYS A 143 -10.11 8.39 14.17
C CYS A 143 -11.41 7.63 13.93
N ARG A 144 -12.48 7.87 14.72
CA ARG A 144 -13.74 7.16 14.61
C ARG A 144 -14.50 7.43 13.31
N GLY A 145 -14.29 8.60 12.71
CA GLY A 145 -14.83 8.95 11.39
C GLY A 145 -13.84 8.83 10.25
N ALA A 146 -12.59 8.46 10.52
CA ALA A 146 -11.56 8.37 9.50
C ALA A 146 -11.63 7.05 8.73
N GLY A 147 -11.69 7.11 7.40
CA GLY A 147 -11.63 5.92 6.55
C GLY A 147 -10.26 5.22 6.57
N THR A 148 -9.20 5.98 6.87
CA THR A 148 -7.81 5.48 6.97
C THR A 148 -7.15 6.05 8.22
N VAL A 149 -6.47 5.19 8.99
CA VAL A 149 -5.71 5.57 10.19
C VAL A 149 -4.31 4.97 10.10
N HIS A 150 -3.29 5.79 10.36
CA HIS A 150 -1.92 5.33 10.54
C HIS A 150 -1.67 5.05 12.02
N VAL A 151 -1.19 3.85 12.33
CA VAL A 151 -0.84 3.43 13.69
C VAL A 151 0.66 3.26 13.77
N GLY A 152 1.35 4.18 14.44
CA GLY A 152 2.82 4.15 14.45
C GLY A 152 3.47 4.69 15.72
N GLY A 153 2.75 5.46 16.54
CA GLY A 153 3.34 6.10 17.72
C GLY A 153 4.23 7.28 17.36
N THR A 154 5.48 7.26 17.83
CA THR A 154 6.45 8.36 17.62
C THR A 154 7.14 8.28 16.25
N LEU A 155 7.83 9.37 15.85
CA LEU A 155 8.72 9.34 14.68
C LEU A 155 9.74 8.20 14.76
N GLU A 156 10.31 7.96 15.95
CA GLU A 156 11.32 6.93 16.16
C GLU A 156 10.75 5.51 15.99
N GLU A 157 9.56 5.24 16.53
CA GLU A 157 8.88 3.95 16.33
C GLU A 157 8.62 3.67 14.84
N ILE A 158 8.15 4.67 14.09
CA ILE A 158 7.90 4.55 12.65
C ILE A 158 9.22 4.32 11.89
N GLU A 159 10.28 5.07 12.23
CA GLU A 159 11.60 4.93 11.61
C GLU A 159 12.18 3.53 11.82
N ILE A 160 12.10 3.01 13.04
CA ILE A 160 12.57 1.66 13.38
C ILE A 160 11.81 0.62 12.55
N SER A 161 10.49 0.70 12.50
CA SER A 161 9.66 -0.24 11.75
C SER A 161 10.04 -0.29 10.27
N GLU A 162 10.14 0.88 9.62
CA GLU A 162 10.49 0.95 8.21
C GLU A 162 11.92 0.48 7.91
N ARG A 163 12.87 0.75 8.80
CA ARG A 163 14.25 0.32 8.66
C ARG A 163 14.40 -1.18 8.84
N GLU A 164 13.77 -1.77 9.85
CA GLU A 164 13.86 -3.21 10.14
C GLU A 164 13.36 -4.08 8.99
N ALA A 165 12.26 -3.69 8.33
CA ALA A 165 11.76 -4.39 7.15
C ALA A 165 12.80 -4.43 6.01
N TRP A 166 13.57 -3.36 5.83
CA TRP A 166 14.67 -3.30 4.86
C TRP A 166 15.90 -4.10 5.27
N GLU A 167 16.16 -4.20 6.56
CA GLU A 167 17.28 -4.96 7.14
C GLU A 167 17.00 -6.46 7.22
N GLY A 168 15.83 -6.93 6.82
CA GLY A 168 15.45 -8.33 6.88
C GLY A 168 14.92 -8.77 8.25
N LYS A 169 14.45 -7.82 9.07
CA LYS A 169 13.91 -8.06 10.42
C LYS A 169 12.39 -7.80 10.44
N HIS A 170 11.71 -8.47 11.35
CA HIS A 170 10.30 -8.25 11.64
C HIS A 170 10.17 -7.37 12.88
N CYS A 171 9.54 -6.22 12.73
CA CYS A 171 9.34 -5.29 13.83
C CYS A 171 8.28 -5.82 14.80
N GLU A 172 8.59 -5.80 16.10
CA GLU A 172 7.65 -6.21 17.15
C GLU A 172 6.53 -5.18 17.35
N ILE A 173 6.82 -3.91 17.05
CA ILE A 173 5.89 -2.77 17.14
C ILE A 173 5.79 -2.14 15.76
N PRO A 174 5.13 -2.81 14.79
CA PRO A 174 5.14 -2.36 13.42
C PRO A 174 4.31 -1.08 13.20
N PHE A 175 4.79 -0.21 12.33
CA PHE A 175 3.95 0.83 11.75
C PHE A 175 2.85 0.19 10.90
N LEU A 176 1.59 0.58 11.15
CA LEU A 176 0.45 0.04 10.41
C LEU A 176 -0.22 1.10 9.57
N LEU A 177 -0.60 0.70 8.38
CA LEU A 177 -1.64 1.36 7.60
C LEU A 177 -2.94 0.59 7.79
N THR A 178 -4.00 1.29 8.19
CA THR A 178 -5.29 0.66 8.42
C THR A 178 -6.39 1.41 7.69
N ALA A 179 -7.44 0.71 7.26
CA ALA A 179 -8.62 1.35 6.71
C ALA A 179 -9.91 0.63 7.08
N GLN A 180 -10.93 1.43 7.39
CA GLN A 180 -12.30 1.00 7.63
C GLN A 180 -13.22 1.62 6.60
N GLN A 181 -13.17 1.10 5.37
CA GLN A 181 -13.86 1.64 4.21
C GLN A 181 -15.38 1.63 4.34
N SER A 182 -15.95 0.74 5.17
CA SER A 182 -17.38 0.69 5.44
C SER A 182 -17.93 1.93 6.17
N LEU A 183 -17.07 2.74 6.80
CA LEU A 183 -17.46 4.04 7.35
C LEU A 183 -17.80 5.06 6.24
N CYS A 184 -17.07 5.01 5.14
CA CYS A 184 -17.25 5.93 4.01
C CYS A 184 -18.25 5.36 2.98
N ASP A 185 -18.33 4.05 2.85
CA ASP A 185 -19.21 3.34 1.92
C ASP A 185 -19.90 2.15 2.62
N PRO A 186 -21.12 2.34 3.16
CA PRO A 186 -21.84 1.29 3.85
C PRO A 186 -22.11 0.03 3.00
N SER A 187 -22.06 0.15 1.67
CA SER A 187 -22.24 -1.01 0.77
C SER A 187 -21.13 -2.06 0.89
N ARG A 188 -20.05 -1.76 1.64
CA ARG A 188 -18.88 -2.63 1.82
C ARG A 188 -19.05 -3.69 2.91
N ALA A 189 -20.13 -3.64 3.68
CA ALA A 189 -20.45 -4.61 4.73
C ALA A 189 -21.98 -4.78 4.84
N PRO A 190 -22.48 -5.89 5.39
CA PRO A 190 -23.89 -6.01 5.80
C PRO A 190 -24.27 -4.93 6.81
N GLU A 191 -25.56 -4.66 6.93
CA GLU A 191 -26.09 -3.69 7.91
C GLU A 191 -25.61 -3.99 9.34
N GLY A 192 -25.12 -2.98 10.03
CA GLY A 192 -24.56 -3.10 11.38
C GLY A 192 -23.20 -3.79 11.47
N LYS A 193 -22.62 -4.19 10.35
CA LYS A 193 -21.28 -4.81 10.30
C LYS A 193 -20.28 -3.88 9.61
N HIS A 194 -18.99 -4.17 9.81
CA HIS A 194 -17.91 -3.39 9.25
C HIS A 194 -16.83 -4.26 8.61
N THR A 195 -16.14 -3.69 7.63
CA THR A 195 -14.90 -4.24 7.09
C THR A 195 -13.74 -3.36 7.55
N PHE A 196 -12.66 -4.00 7.92
CA PHE A 196 -11.43 -3.33 8.31
C PHE A 196 -10.24 -4.12 7.76
N TRP A 197 -9.18 -3.44 7.41
CA TRP A 197 -7.91 -4.09 7.11
C TRP A 197 -6.75 -3.32 7.74
N ALA A 198 -5.72 -4.06 8.04
CA ALA A 198 -4.46 -3.53 8.52
C ALA A 198 -3.30 -4.21 7.79
N TYR A 199 -2.22 -3.47 7.52
CA TYR A 199 -0.98 -4.08 7.08
C TYR A 199 0.24 -3.41 7.71
N CYS A 200 1.34 -4.17 7.73
CA CYS A 200 2.68 -3.67 8.03
C CYS A 200 3.67 -4.06 6.93
N HIS A 201 4.81 -3.38 6.91
CA HIS A 201 5.92 -3.77 6.06
C HIS A 201 6.72 -4.91 6.69
N VAL A 202 7.12 -5.87 5.85
CA VAL A 202 7.91 -7.04 6.24
C VAL A 202 9.07 -7.23 5.27
N PRO A 203 10.12 -8.00 5.63
CA PRO A 203 11.19 -8.33 4.71
C PRO A 203 10.69 -8.92 3.39
N SER A 204 11.40 -8.62 2.30
CA SER A 204 11.07 -9.18 0.97
C SER A 204 11.05 -10.71 1.02
N GLY A 205 9.92 -11.30 0.60
CA GLY A 205 9.74 -12.75 0.59
C GLY A 205 9.44 -13.37 1.95
N SER A 206 9.15 -12.56 2.97
CA SER A 206 8.75 -13.07 4.30
C SER A 206 7.51 -13.95 4.22
N THR A 207 7.51 -15.00 5.05
CA THR A 207 6.36 -15.89 5.32
C THR A 207 5.98 -15.88 6.80
N VAL A 208 6.52 -14.95 7.57
CA VAL A 208 6.22 -14.82 9.00
C VAL A 208 4.84 -14.24 9.20
N ASP A 209 4.08 -14.84 10.10
CA ASP A 209 2.78 -14.35 10.52
C ASP A 209 2.95 -13.17 11.48
N MET A 210 2.40 -12.01 11.11
CA MET A 210 2.48 -10.77 11.88
C MET A 210 1.14 -10.44 12.58
N THR A 211 0.19 -11.37 12.60
CA THR A 211 -1.16 -11.13 13.15
C THR A 211 -1.10 -10.61 14.58
N GLU A 212 -0.39 -11.30 15.47
CA GLU A 212 -0.29 -10.91 16.87
C GLU A 212 0.36 -9.53 17.07
N ALA A 213 1.40 -9.21 16.28
CA ALA A 213 2.06 -7.91 16.35
C ALA A 213 1.13 -6.77 15.87
N ILE A 214 0.36 -7.01 14.81
CA ILE A 214 -0.63 -6.05 14.29
C ILE A 214 -1.75 -5.82 15.31
N GLU A 215 -2.33 -6.88 15.86
CA GLU A 215 -3.42 -6.79 16.82
C GLU A 215 -2.99 -6.09 18.11
N LYS A 216 -1.81 -6.39 18.65
CA LYS A 216 -1.22 -5.66 19.79
C LYS A 216 -1.06 -4.18 19.51
N GLN A 217 -0.65 -3.80 18.30
CA GLN A 217 -0.53 -2.40 17.92
C GLN A 217 -1.89 -1.70 17.84
N ILE A 218 -2.90 -2.36 17.30
CA ILE A 218 -4.26 -1.81 17.25
C ILE A 218 -4.82 -1.64 18.65
N GLU A 219 -4.68 -2.64 19.52
CA GLU A 219 -5.14 -2.62 20.93
C GLU A 219 -4.54 -1.46 21.75
N ARG A 220 -3.32 -0.99 21.44
CA ARG A 220 -2.72 0.18 22.12
C ARG A 220 -3.57 1.45 21.99
N ILE A 221 -4.33 1.58 20.90
CA ILE A 221 -5.07 2.82 20.56
C ILE A 221 -6.54 2.57 20.27
N ALA A 222 -6.98 1.33 20.27
CA ALA A 222 -8.36 0.88 20.12
C ALA A 222 -8.64 -0.32 21.03
N PRO A 223 -8.64 -0.13 22.37
CA PRO A 223 -8.84 -1.22 23.32
C PRO A 223 -10.17 -1.93 23.13
N GLY A 224 -10.12 -3.27 23.11
CA GLY A 224 -11.28 -4.13 22.86
C GLY A 224 -11.56 -4.38 21.39
N PHE A 225 -10.58 -4.14 20.55
CA PHE A 225 -10.60 -4.47 19.12
C PHE A 225 -10.79 -5.97 18.85
#